data_1d9bc44d149c347cb5e80e139f72e5ce
#
_entry.id   1d9bc44d149c347cb5e80e139f72e5ce
#
_cell.length_a   1.000
_cell.length_b   1.000
_cell.length_c   1.000
_cell.angle_alpha   90.00
_cell.angle_beta   90.00
_cell.angle_gamma   90.00
#
_symmetry.space_group_name_H-M   'P 1'
#
loop_
_entity.id
_entity.type
_entity.pdbx_description
1 polymer ?
#
loop_
_entity_poly.entity_id
_entity_poly.type
_entity_poly.pdbx_seq_one_letter_code
_entity_poly.pdbx_strand_id
1 'polypeptide(L)'
;DVKLNILHRENYLKKIKYLFDTGINKDILYQIYNIENNILNHYKCNKRKKTIIKDSLSSGLMKIFPNSENTNYSSNIFILKISGLWENATEYGVTYKISIS
;
A
#
# COMPACT_ATOMS: atom_id res chain seq x y z
N ASP A 1 4.97 -9.42 -5.30
CA ASP A 1 5.37 -8.22 -6.05
C ASP A 1 4.16 -7.57 -6.69
N VAL A 2 4.16 -6.26 -6.71
CA VAL A 2 3.07 -5.45 -7.26
C VAL A 2 3.65 -4.57 -8.36
N LYS A 3 3.10 -4.68 -9.57
CA LYS A 3 3.51 -3.85 -10.71
C LYS A 3 2.43 -2.80 -10.96
N LEU A 4 2.82 -1.52 -10.91
CA LEU A 4 1.93 -0.40 -11.16
C LEU A 4 2.43 0.43 -12.34
N ASN A 5 1.49 0.94 -13.13
CA ASN A 5 1.78 1.92 -14.15
C ASN A 5 1.83 3.29 -13.49
N ILE A 6 3.02 3.90 -13.46
CA ILE A 6 3.28 5.14 -12.74
C ILE A 6 3.17 6.31 -13.71
N LEU A 7 2.40 7.32 -13.35
CA LEU A 7 2.26 8.56 -14.12
C LEU A 7 3.37 9.55 -13.81
N HIS A 8 3.73 9.66 -12.54
CA HIS A 8 4.68 10.68 -12.09
C HIS A 8 5.35 10.24 -10.81
N ARG A 9 6.62 10.65 -10.64
CA ARG A 9 7.40 10.37 -9.44
C ARG A 9 8.06 11.66 -8.97
N GLU A 10 7.94 11.96 -7.68
CA GLU A 10 8.58 13.12 -7.05
C GLU A 10 9.44 12.66 -5.89
N ASN A 11 10.69 13.15 -5.86
CA ASN A 11 11.60 12.89 -4.76
C ASN A 11 11.49 14.02 -3.72
N TYR A 12 11.26 13.63 -2.49
CA TYR A 12 11.35 14.51 -1.33
C TYR A 12 12.42 13.98 -0.41
N LEU A 13 13.00 14.82 0.40
CA LEU A 13 14.12 14.52 1.31
C LEU A 13 14.32 13.04 1.66
N LYS A 14 13.34 12.41 2.31
CA LYS A 14 13.45 11.02 2.77
C LYS A 14 12.36 10.12 2.22
N LYS A 15 11.59 10.60 1.25
CA LYS A 15 10.51 9.82 0.68
C LYS A 15 10.36 10.07 -0.81
N ILE A 16 9.74 9.14 -1.49
CA ILE A 16 9.40 9.26 -2.90
C ILE A 16 7.89 9.13 -3.02
N LYS A 17 7.28 10.07 -3.73
CA LYS A 17 5.86 9.99 -4.07
C LYS A 17 5.70 9.44 -5.47
N TYR A 18 4.80 8.51 -5.61
CA TYR A 18 4.38 7.96 -6.90
C TYR A 18 2.92 8.29 -7.14
N LEU A 19 2.64 8.88 -8.30
CA LEU A 19 1.28 9.14 -8.74
C LEU A 19 0.92 8.12 -9.81
N PHE A 20 -0.27 7.54 -9.72
CA PHE A 20 -0.74 6.56 -10.66
C PHE A 20 -2.24 6.71 -10.90
N ASP A 21 -2.69 6.23 -12.05
CA ASP A 21 -4.11 6.25 -12.42
C ASP A 21 -4.79 5.02 -11.84
N THR A 22 -5.84 5.24 -11.03
CA THR A 22 -6.54 4.14 -10.39
C THR A 22 -7.36 3.31 -11.37
N GLY A 23 -7.77 3.88 -12.50
CA GLY A 23 -8.48 3.14 -13.54
C GLY A 23 -7.58 2.19 -14.31
N ILE A 24 -6.40 2.67 -14.72
CA ILE A 24 -5.41 1.85 -15.44
C ILE A 24 -4.91 0.70 -14.56
N ASN A 25 -4.75 0.96 -13.27
CA ASN A 25 -4.22 0.00 -12.31
C ASN A 25 -5.32 -0.76 -11.54
N LYS A 26 -6.57 -0.67 -11.96
CA LYS A 26 -7.70 -1.17 -11.16
C LYS A 26 -7.61 -2.65 -10.82
N ASP A 27 -7.13 -3.48 -11.73
CA ASP A 27 -7.08 -4.92 -11.51
C ASP A 27 -6.12 -5.28 -10.37
N ILE A 28 -4.92 -4.70 -10.39
CA ILE A 28 -3.96 -4.96 -9.32
C ILE A 28 -4.42 -4.32 -8.00
N LEU A 29 -5.04 -3.16 -8.06
CA LEU A 29 -5.57 -2.52 -6.87
C LEU A 29 -6.67 -3.35 -6.22
N TYR A 30 -7.58 -3.92 -7.01
CA TYR A 30 -8.63 -4.79 -6.48
C TYR A 30 -8.06 -6.05 -5.84
N GLN A 31 -7.00 -6.62 -6.42
CA GLN A 31 -6.31 -7.76 -5.80
C GLN A 31 -5.75 -7.39 -4.43
N ILE A 32 -5.13 -6.22 -4.32
CA ILE A 32 -4.59 -5.73 -3.06
C ILE A 32 -5.70 -5.49 -2.04
N TYR A 33 -6.79 -4.86 -2.46
CA TYR A 33 -7.94 -4.58 -1.57
C TYR A 33 -8.56 -5.87 -1.06
N ASN A 34 -8.66 -6.89 -1.91
CA ASN A 34 -9.19 -8.20 -1.53
C ASN A 34 -8.29 -8.88 -0.51
N ILE A 35 -6.97 -8.78 -0.67
CA ILE A 35 -6.02 -9.36 0.30
C ILE A 35 -6.21 -8.71 1.66
N GLU A 36 -6.25 -7.40 1.72
CA GLU A 36 -6.47 -6.67 2.98
C GLU A 36 -7.80 -7.07 3.61
N ASN A 37 -8.87 -7.05 2.83
CA ASN A 37 -10.20 -7.38 3.33
C ASN A 37 -10.30 -8.80 3.84
N ASN A 38 -9.68 -9.76 3.14
CA ASN A 38 -9.68 -11.16 3.56
C ASN A 38 -8.93 -11.36 4.88
N ILE A 39 -7.79 -10.69 5.04
CA ILE A 39 -7.04 -10.75 6.30
C ILE A 39 -7.89 -10.20 7.44
N LEU A 40 -8.52 -9.05 7.25
CA LEU A 40 -9.33 -8.42 8.28
C LEU A 40 -10.57 -9.24 8.62
N ASN A 41 -11.17 -9.91 7.63
CA ASN A 41 -12.34 -10.76 7.86
C ASN A 41 -11.98 -12.04 8.62
N HIS A 42 -10.74 -12.52 8.50
CA HIS A 42 -10.30 -13.69 9.27
C HIS A 42 -9.97 -13.35 10.72
N TYR A 43 -9.68 -12.10 11.00
CA TYR A 43 -9.45 -11.65 12.38
C TYR A 43 -10.80 -11.37 13.05
N LYS A 44 -11.17 -12.23 13.98
CA LYS A 44 -12.46 -12.13 14.66
C LYS A 44 -12.41 -11.02 15.72
N CYS A 45 -12.85 -9.85 15.34
CA CYS A 45 -12.86 -8.68 16.20
C CYS A 45 -14.19 -7.95 16.02
N ASN A 46 -14.80 -7.49 17.11
CA ASN A 46 -16.07 -6.77 17.06
C ASN A 46 -15.88 -5.26 16.88
N LYS A 47 -14.65 -4.79 16.71
CA LYS A 47 -14.35 -3.39 16.44
C LYS A 47 -14.51 -3.09 14.94
N ARG A 48 -14.52 -1.80 14.59
CA ARG A 48 -14.68 -1.38 13.20
C ARG A 48 -13.44 -1.71 12.40
N LYS A 49 -13.64 -2.31 11.26
CA LYS A 49 -12.60 -2.62 10.30
C LYS A 49 -12.14 -1.34 9.58
N LYS A 50 -10.83 -1.08 9.58
CA LYS A 50 -10.23 0.06 8.88
C LYS A 50 -9.35 -0.46 7.74
N THR A 51 -9.76 -0.20 6.49
CA THR A 51 -9.03 -0.65 5.31
C THR A 51 -8.00 0.41 4.91
N ILE A 52 -6.89 0.48 5.65
CA ILE A 52 -5.91 1.55 5.48
C ILE A 52 -5.16 1.47 4.15
N ILE A 53 -4.92 0.27 3.61
CA ILE A 53 -4.27 0.13 2.30
C ILE A 53 -5.20 0.67 1.21
N LYS A 54 -6.46 0.26 1.22
CA LYS A 54 -7.45 0.74 0.26
C LYS A 54 -7.62 2.25 0.34
N ASP A 55 -7.75 2.79 1.54
CA ASP A 55 -7.94 4.22 1.76
C ASP A 55 -6.75 5.00 1.23
N SER A 56 -5.54 4.48 1.40
CA SER A 56 -4.32 5.12 0.94
C SER A 56 -4.19 5.05 -0.59
N LEU A 57 -4.32 3.87 -1.18
CA LEU A 57 -4.06 3.68 -2.60
C LEU A 57 -5.20 4.18 -3.50
N SER A 58 -6.42 4.29 -2.97
CA SER A 58 -7.55 4.77 -3.77
C SER A 58 -7.41 6.23 -4.18
N SER A 59 -6.52 6.98 -3.55
CA SER A 59 -6.21 8.35 -3.95
C SER A 59 -5.31 8.47 -5.18
N GLY A 60 -4.72 7.37 -5.64
CA GLY A 60 -3.75 7.39 -6.73
C GLY A 60 -2.37 7.87 -6.31
N LEU A 61 -2.10 7.87 -5.02
CA LEU A 61 -0.85 8.37 -4.46
C LEU A 61 -0.23 7.30 -3.56
N MET A 62 1.07 7.05 -3.76
CA MET A 62 1.81 6.11 -2.93
C MET A 62 3.11 6.76 -2.48
N LYS A 63 3.40 6.67 -1.18
CA LYS A 63 4.64 7.22 -0.60
C LYS A 63 5.52 6.07 -0.15
N ILE A 64 6.79 6.14 -0.55
CA ILE A 64 7.77 5.13 -0.19
C ILE A 64 8.96 5.82 0.47
N PHE A 65 9.42 5.23 1.58
CA PHE A 65 10.64 5.65 2.27
C PHE A 65 11.75 4.71 1.84
N PRO A 66 12.62 5.12 0.88
CA PRO A 66 13.68 4.26 0.41
C PRO A 66 14.71 4.04 1.51
N ASN A 67 15.27 2.84 1.57
CA ASN A 67 16.46 2.64 2.38
C ASN A 67 17.69 2.97 1.53
N SER A 68 18.84 3.14 2.18
CA SER A 68 20.07 3.60 1.54
C SER A 68 20.64 2.62 0.52
N GLU A 69 20.19 1.39 0.52
CA GLU A 69 20.75 0.33 -0.32
C GLU A 69 20.07 0.19 -1.67
N ASN A 70 18.84 0.67 -1.80
CA ASN A 70 18.10 0.54 -3.03
C ASN A 70 17.98 1.91 -3.70
N THR A 71 18.62 2.05 -4.85
CA THR A 71 18.67 3.30 -5.61
C THR A 71 17.89 3.25 -6.92
N ASN A 72 17.22 2.14 -7.24
CA ASN A 72 16.49 2.03 -8.49
C ASN A 72 15.07 2.60 -8.36
N TYR A 73 14.99 3.94 -8.32
CA TYR A 73 13.72 4.64 -8.15
C TYR A 73 12.86 4.68 -9.42
N SER A 74 13.39 4.23 -10.55
CA SER A 74 12.61 4.16 -11.80
C SER A 74 11.81 2.87 -11.94
N SER A 75 11.96 1.95 -11.00
CA SER A 75 11.20 0.70 -10.99
C SER A 75 9.71 0.98 -10.83
N ASN A 76 8.87 0.23 -11.56
CA ASN A 76 7.44 0.20 -11.36
C ASN A 76 6.97 -1.07 -10.65
N ILE A 77 7.89 -1.84 -10.10
CA ILE A 77 7.61 -3.05 -9.35
C ILE A 77 7.85 -2.78 -7.87
N PHE A 78 6.86 -3.07 -7.06
CA PHE A 78 6.87 -2.78 -5.64
C PHE A 78 6.62 -4.05 -4.85
N ILE A 79 7.09 -4.07 -3.62
CA ILE A 79 6.84 -5.17 -2.68
C ILE A 79 5.88 -4.66 -1.62
N LEU A 80 4.71 -5.28 -1.55
CA LEU A 80 3.75 -5.03 -0.48
C LEU A 80 3.96 -6.11 0.59
N LYS A 81 4.30 -5.67 1.79
CA LYS A 81 4.49 -6.57 2.93
C LYS A 81 3.48 -6.22 4.01
N ILE A 82 2.65 -7.19 4.37
CA ILE A 82 1.74 -7.07 5.50
C ILE A 82 2.38 -7.82 6.66
N SER A 83 2.71 -7.10 7.73
CA SER A 83 3.50 -7.63 8.83
C SER A 83 2.68 -7.98 10.07
N GLY A 84 1.43 -7.57 10.14
CA GLY A 84 0.61 -7.87 11.30
C GLY A 84 -0.68 -7.09 11.30
N LEU A 85 -1.32 -7.08 12.46
CA LEU A 85 -2.56 -6.37 12.71
C LEU A 85 -2.36 -5.38 13.84
N TRP A 86 -3.07 -4.27 13.77
CA TRP A 86 -3.15 -3.30 14.86
C TRP A 86 -4.60 -3.15 15.29
N GLU A 87 -4.82 -2.77 16.53
CA GLU A 87 -6.14 -2.37 17.00
C GLU A 87 -6.02 -1.32 18.08
N ASN A 88 -7.06 -0.51 18.19
CA ASN A 88 -7.21 0.47 19.25
C ASN A 88 -8.57 0.25 19.92
N ALA A 89 -9.08 1.26 20.62
CA ALA A 89 -10.34 1.14 21.36
C ALA A 89 -11.55 0.89 20.46
N THR A 90 -11.53 1.37 19.20
CA THR A 90 -12.71 1.38 18.33
C THR A 90 -12.51 0.71 16.98
N GLU A 91 -11.26 0.56 16.52
CA GLU A 91 -10.96 0.09 15.17
C GLU A 91 -9.82 -0.92 15.16
N TYR A 92 -9.68 -1.64 14.03
CA TYR A 92 -8.54 -2.53 13.78
C TYR A 92 -8.20 -2.50 12.30
N GLY A 93 -6.95 -2.82 11.98
CA GLY A 93 -6.48 -2.82 10.60
C GLY A 93 -5.17 -3.60 10.46
N VAL A 94 -4.61 -3.57 9.26
CA VAL A 94 -3.33 -4.24 8.98
C VAL A 94 -2.17 -3.27 9.17
N THR A 95 -1.03 -3.82 9.57
CA THR A 95 0.26 -3.11 9.53
C THR A 95 0.98 -3.53 8.25
N TYR A 96 1.34 -2.57 7.41
CA TYR A 96 1.93 -2.87 6.12
C TYR A 96 3.06 -1.91 5.77
N LYS A 97 3.85 -2.33 4.78
CA LYS A 97 4.92 -1.51 4.22
C LYS A 97 4.99 -1.78 2.72
N ILE A 98 5.22 -0.74 1.94
CA ILE A 98 5.49 -0.86 0.51
C ILE A 98 6.93 -0.40 0.27
N SER A 99 7.68 -1.21 -0.44
CA SER A 99 9.06 -0.90 -0.79
C SER A 99 9.27 -1.10 -2.28
N ILE A 100 10.37 -0.55 -2.80
CA ILE A 100 10.76 -0.70 -4.20
C ILE A 100 11.44 -2.06 -4.36
N SER A 101 11.00 -2.78 -5.38
CA SER A 101 11.63 -4.05 -5.72
C SER A 101 13.01 -3.88 -6.32
#